data_858aceaf325ee621243a79fc2fe7eaff
#
_entry.id   858aceaf325ee621243a79fc2fe7eaff
#
_cell.length_a   1.000
_cell.length_b   1.000
_cell.length_c   1.000
_cell.angle_alpha   90.00
_cell.angle_beta   90.00
_cell.angle_gamma   90.00
#
_symmetry.space_group_name_H-M   'P 1'
#
loop_
_entity.id
_entity.type
_entity.pdbx_description
1 polymer ?
#
loop_
_entity_poly.entity_id
_entity_poly.type
_entity_poly.pdbx_seq_one_letter_code
_entity_poly.pdbx_strand_id
1 'polypeptide(L)'
;MSQKQMADIYILGKKYTVPDSLTIMDSMEYAGYKLKRGCGCRSGFCGACATIYRIKGEKELKVSLACQTKVEDGMYLTQIPFFPGDKKTYDMDKLEPTADTMTELYPEIYSCIGCNSCTKGCPQDLNVMRYIGYAQRGELEKCAHESFDCVMCGICASRCPANITHYQVGLLARRLTGKYIAAETEHLKEKVQEIQEGKHDSSLEELMNKNTNELKELYNTRDIEK
;
A
#
# COMPACT_ATOMS: atom_id res chain seq x y z
N MET A 1 -26.13 -23.01 -6.73
CA MET A 1 -25.57 -21.75 -6.20
C MET A 1 -25.43 -21.93 -4.71
N SER A 2 -24.20 -22.09 -4.18
CA SER A 2 -23.97 -22.20 -2.74
C SER A 2 -24.45 -20.91 -2.08
N GLN A 3 -25.36 -20.99 -1.11
CA GLN A 3 -25.75 -19.84 -0.28
C GLN A 3 -24.49 -19.34 0.42
N LYS A 4 -24.09 -18.10 0.15
CA LYS A 4 -22.98 -17.47 0.88
C LYS A 4 -23.41 -17.39 2.34
N GLN A 5 -22.71 -18.10 3.19
CA GLN A 5 -22.91 -18.04 4.63
C GLN A 5 -22.44 -16.67 5.12
N MET A 6 -23.22 -16.01 5.97
CA MET A 6 -22.93 -14.67 6.48
C MET A 6 -22.50 -14.77 7.93
N ALA A 7 -21.56 -13.96 8.34
CA ALA A 7 -21.04 -13.83 9.70
C ALA A 7 -21.33 -12.44 10.26
N ASP A 8 -21.74 -12.36 11.51
CA ASP A 8 -21.90 -11.12 12.25
C ASP A 8 -20.59 -10.76 12.96
N ILE A 9 -19.97 -9.67 12.57
CA ILE A 9 -18.72 -9.19 13.16
C ILE A 9 -18.91 -7.79 13.75
N TYR A 10 -18.04 -7.42 14.69
CA TYR A 10 -18.05 -6.12 15.34
C TYR A 10 -16.73 -5.39 15.07
N ILE A 11 -16.78 -4.32 14.30
CA ILE A 11 -15.62 -3.49 13.97
C ILE A 11 -15.73 -2.20 14.79
N LEU A 12 -14.76 -1.96 15.68
CA LEU A 12 -14.75 -0.79 16.56
C LEU A 12 -16.08 -0.61 17.33
N GLY A 13 -16.68 -1.72 17.77
CA GLY A 13 -17.93 -1.73 18.50
C GLY A 13 -19.23 -1.67 17.66
N LYS A 14 -19.11 -1.45 16.35
CA LYS A 14 -20.27 -1.43 15.44
C LYS A 14 -20.44 -2.78 14.75
N LYS A 15 -21.66 -3.30 14.74
CA LYS A 15 -22.01 -4.58 14.11
C LYS A 15 -22.11 -4.46 12.59
N TYR A 16 -21.56 -5.46 11.89
CA TYR A 16 -21.69 -5.64 10.46
C TYR A 16 -21.96 -7.11 10.14
N THR A 17 -22.74 -7.36 9.10
CA THR A 17 -22.99 -8.70 8.57
C THR A 17 -22.25 -8.82 7.24
N VAL A 18 -21.31 -9.76 7.15
CA VAL A 18 -20.39 -9.92 6.03
C VAL A 18 -20.33 -11.38 5.59
N PRO A 19 -19.93 -11.68 4.33
CA PRO A 19 -19.66 -13.07 3.93
C PRO A 19 -18.55 -13.69 4.76
N ASP A 20 -18.74 -14.90 5.28
CA ASP A 20 -17.78 -15.65 6.11
C ASP A 20 -16.51 -16.07 5.32
N SER A 21 -16.59 -16.07 4.00
CA SER A 21 -15.47 -16.37 3.12
C SER A 21 -14.39 -15.28 3.08
N LEU A 22 -14.71 -14.08 3.56
CA LEU A 22 -13.81 -12.93 3.53
C LEU A 22 -12.74 -13.01 4.62
N THR A 23 -11.58 -12.40 4.34
CA THR A 23 -10.60 -12.13 5.40
C THR A 23 -11.05 -10.95 6.27
N ILE A 24 -10.44 -10.77 7.44
CA ILE A 24 -10.72 -9.62 8.30
C ILE A 24 -10.54 -8.31 7.50
N MET A 25 -9.48 -8.21 6.71
CA MET A 25 -9.19 -7.01 5.90
C MET A 25 -10.26 -6.78 4.83
N ASP A 26 -10.62 -7.81 4.07
CA ASP A 26 -11.64 -7.72 3.02
C ASP A 26 -13.02 -7.44 3.63
N SER A 27 -13.32 -7.97 4.82
CA SER A 27 -14.58 -7.70 5.53
C SER A 27 -14.70 -6.24 5.98
N MET A 28 -13.58 -5.62 6.39
CA MET A 28 -13.56 -4.20 6.70
C MET A 28 -13.82 -3.35 5.44
N GLU A 29 -13.20 -3.69 4.31
CA GLU A 29 -13.46 -3.00 3.04
C GLU A 29 -14.90 -3.23 2.56
N TYR A 30 -15.42 -4.44 2.69
CA TYR A 30 -16.83 -4.76 2.42
C TYR A 30 -17.79 -3.93 3.28
N ALA A 31 -17.45 -3.69 4.55
CA ALA A 31 -18.20 -2.84 5.47
C ALA A 31 -18.08 -1.34 5.17
N GLY A 32 -17.32 -0.95 4.13
CA GLY A 32 -17.15 0.43 3.67
C GLY A 32 -15.93 1.17 4.24
N TYR A 33 -15.05 0.50 4.99
CA TYR A 33 -13.81 1.11 5.47
C TYR A 33 -12.80 1.24 4.34
N LYS A 34 -12.21 2.43 4.21
CA LYS A 34 -11.09 2.67 3.28
C LYS A 34 -9.77 2.51 4.01
N LEU A 35 -9.14 1.36 3.84
CA LEU A 35 -7.87 1.04 4.49
C LEU A 35 -6.72 1.76 3.79
N LYS A 36 -6.28 2.87 4.35
CA LYS A 36 -5.15 3.65 3.84
C LYS A 36 -3.81 3.29 4.51
N ARG A 37 -3.86 2.56 5.63
CA ARG A 37 -2.72 2.16 6.47
C ARG A 37 -2.99 0.79 7.08
N GLY A 38 -1.96 0.11 7.54
CA GLY A 38 -2.09 -1.23 8.06
C GLY A 38 -2.48 -2.28 7.00
N CYS A 39 -2.26 -1.99 5.72
CA CYS A 39 -2.65 -2.83 4.59
C CYS A 39 -1.56 -2.87 3.50
N GLY A 40 -0.32 -3.15 3.87
CA GLY A 40 0.82 -3.15 2.95
C GLY A 40 0.69 -4.19 1.83
N CYS A 41 1.32 -5.36 1.98
CA CYS A 41 1.40 -6.37 0.93
C CYS A 41 0.09 -7.14 0.67
N ARG A 42 -0.86 -7.18 1.61
CA ARG A 42 -2.12 -7.96 1.59
C ARG A 42 -1.94 -9.48 1.42
N SER A 43 -0.72 -9.97 1.53
CA SER A 43 -0.35 -11.37 1.24
C SER A 43 0.36 -12.06 2.42
N GLY A 44 0.21 -11.54 3.64
CA GLY A 44 0.75 -12.16 4.86
C GLY A 44 2.23 -11.90 5.11
N PHE A 45 2.91 -11.14 4.26
CA PHE A 45 4.37 -10.96 4.32
C PHE A 45 4.81 -9.80 5.22
N CYS A 46 4.24 -8.60 5.07
CA CYS A 46 4.76 -7.39 5.70
C CYS A 46 4.40 -7.23 7.19
N GLY A 47 3.42 -7.97 7.71
CA GLY A 47 2.97 -7.88 9.10
C GLY A 47 2.20 -6.60 9.46
N ALA A 48 2.02 -5.67 8.55
CA ALA A 48 1.38 -4.37 8.81
C ALA A 48 -0.08 -4.47 9.27
N CYS A 49 -0.77 -5.52 8.85
CA CYS A 49 -2.17 -5.78 9.14
C CYS A 49 -2.40 -6.63 10.40
N ALA A 50 -1.40 -6.75 11.28
CA ALA A 50 -1.57 -7.45 12.55
C ALA A 50 -2.73 -6.82 13.35
N THR A 51 -3.71 -7.64 13.71
CA THR A 51 -4.97 -7.23 14.33
C THR A 51 -5.22 -8.06 15.57
N ILE A 52 -5.75 -7.42 16.60
CA ILE A 52 -6.20 -8.08 17.81
C ILE A 52 -7.71 -8.30 17.71
N TYR A 53 -8.14 -9.50 17.97
CA TYR A 53 -9.56 -9.85 17.98
C TYR A 53 -9.91 -10.83 19.08
N ARG A 54 -11.18 -10.94 19.36
CA ARG A 54 -11.75 -12.02 20.19
C ARG A 54 -13.07 -12.49 19.58
N ILE A 55 -13.49 -13.69 19.93
CA ILE A 55 -14.79 -14.23 19.54
C ILE A 55 -15.77 -14.05 20.70
N LYS A 56 -17.04 -13.80 20.40
CA LYS A 56 -18.11 -13.65 21.39
C LYS A 56 -18.19 -14.88 22.29
N GLY A 57 -18.14 -14.66 23.61
CA GLY A 57 -18.15 -15.75 24.59
C GLY A 57 -16.75 -16.23 25.00
N GLU A 58 -15.70 -15.94 24.23
CA GLU A 58 -14.32 -16.22 24.60
C GLU A 58 -13.72 -15.04 25.37
N LYS A 59 -12.80 -15.35 26.31
CA LYS A 59 -12.06 -14.34 27.06
C LYS A 59 -10.68 -14.06 26.45
N GLU A 60 -10.21 -14.96 25.61
CA GLU A 60 -8.90 -14.90 24.99
C GLU A 60 -8.83 -13.81 23.91
N LEU A 61 -7.77 -13.01 23.95
CA LEU A 61 -7.40 -12.10 22.88
C LEU A 61 -6.44 -12.81 21.92
N LYS A 62 -6.82 -12.86 20.65
CA LYS A 62 -6.04 -13.47 19.58
C LYS A 62 -5.38 -12.39 18.73
N VAL A 63 -4.16 -12.66 18.26
CA VAL A 63 -3.45 -11.79 17.34
C VAL A 63 -3.24 -12.51 16.03
N SER A 64 -3.58 -11.89 14.92
CA SER A 64 -3.40 -12.48 13.59
C SER A 64 -3.22 -11.42 12.51
N LEU A 65 -2.86 -11.87 11.31
CA LEU A 65 -2.75 -11.01 10.14
C LEU A 65 -4.13 -10.86 9.48
N ALA A 66 -4.70 -9.67 9.50
CA ALA A 66 -6.03 -9.39 8.95
C ALA A 66 -6.20 -9.76 7.47
N CYS A 67 -5.12 -9.75 6.69
CA CYS A 67 -5.15 -10.15 5.28
C CYS A 67 -5.13 -11.67 5.04
N GLN A 68 -4.96 -12.47 6.10
CA GLN A 68 -4.87 -13.95 5.99
C GLN A 68 -5.97 -14.64 6.81
N THR A 69 -6.46 -14.01 7.86
CA THR A 69 -7.43 -14.60 8.79
C THR A 69 -8.83 -14.35 8.29
N LYS A 70 -9.60 -15.41 8.08
CA LYS A 70 -11.03 -15.32 7.74
C LYS A 70 -11.84 -14.83 8.92
N VAL A 71 -12.95 -14.17 8.64
CA VAL A 71 -13.89 -13.76 9.68
C VAL A 71 -14.70 -14.96 10.18
N GLU A 72 -15.03 -14.92 11.47
CA GLU A 72 -15.89 -15.88 12.14
C GLU A 72 -17.06 -15.15 12.80
N ASP A 73 -18.20 -15.82 12.93
CA ASP A 73 -19.36 -15.24 13.57
C ASP A 73 -19.09 -14.83 15.01
N GLY A 74 -19.55 -13.66 15.40
CA GLY A 74 -19.30 -13.11 16.73
C GLY A 74 -17.89 -12.54 16.94
N MET A 75 -17.09 -12.35 15.89
CA MET A 75 -15.75 -11.78 15.99
C MET A 75 -15.78 -10.29 16.34
N TYR A 76 -15.06 -9.91 17.38
CA TYR A 76 -14.85 -8.52 17.79
C TYR A 76 -13.45 -8.07 17.37
N LEU A 77 -13.39 -7.13 16.44
CA LEU A 77 -12.16 -6.55 15.93
C LEU A 77 -11.90 -5.22 16.64
N THR A 78 -10.75 -5.09 17.27
CA THR A 78 -10.40 -3.85 17.96
C THR A 78 -9.84 -2.82 17.02
N GLN A 79 -8.77 -3.12 16.33
CA GLN A 79 -8.14 -2.23 15.34
C GLN A 79 -7.06 -2.99 14.58
N ILE A 80 -6.94 -2.68 13.29
CA ILE A 80 -5.67 -2.90 12.58
C ILE A 80 -4.69 -1.86 13.14
N PRO A 81 -3.53 -2.28 13.68
CA PRO A 81 -2.59 -1.36 14.28
C PRO A 81 -1.91 -0.52 13.21
N PHE A 82 -2.56 0.54 12.80
CA PHE A 82 -1.94 1.55 11.93
C PHE A 82 -1.88 2.88 12.67
N PHE A 83 -0.81 3.59 12.44
CA PHE A 83 -0.62 4.89 13.02
C PHE A 83 -1.34 5.95 12.18
N PRO A 84 -2.13 6.85 12.78
CA PRO A 84 -2.74 7.96 12.06
C PRO A 84 -1.67 9.00 11.76
N GLY A 85 -0.78 8.73 10.83
CA GLY A 85 0.11 9.76 10.29
C GLY A 85 -0.71 10.71 9.43
N ASP A 86 -0.51 12.02 9.60
CA ASP A 86 -1.14 13.00 8.75
C ASP A 86 -0.74 12.80 7.30
N LYS A 87 -1.70 12.42 6.47
CA LYS A 87 -1.49 12.40 5.03
C LYS A 87 -1.60 13.83 4.54
N LYS A 88 -0.48 14.43 4.20
CA LYS A 88 -0.47 15.75 3.57
C LYS A 88 -1.14 15.69 2.20
N THR A 89 -1.93 16.71 1.91
CA THR A 89 -2.51 16.92 0.58
C THR A 89 -1.70 18.00 -0.13
N TYR A 90 -1.24 17.69 -1.32
CA TYR A 90 -0.44 18.59 -2.13
C TYR A 90 -0.74 18.38 -3.62
N ASP A 91 -0.51 19.43 -4.39
CA ASP A 91 -0.60 19.45 -5.83
C ASP A 91 0.83 19.32 -6.41
N MET A 92 1.09 18.21 -7.13
CA MET A 92 2.41 17.96 -7.69
C MET A 92 2.87 19.00 -8.70
N ASP A 93 1.93 19.73 -9.36
CA ASP A 93 2.28 20.74 -10.34
C ASP A 93 2.77 22.06 -9.70
N LYS A 94 2.54 22.21 -8.39
CA LYS A 94 2.95 23.39 -7.62
C LYS A 94 4.18 23.14 -6.74
N LEU A 95 4.72 21.91 -6.75
CA LEU A 95 5.88 21.57 -5.96
C LEU A 95 7.15 21.59 -6.78
N GLU A 96 8.24 22.00 -6.14
CA GLU A 96 9.59 21.92 -6.70
C GLU A 96 10.38 20.80 -6.02
N PRO A 97 11.33 20.16 -6.73
CA PRO A 97 12.14 19.07 -6.18
C PRO A 97 13.28 19.62 -5.29
N THR A 98 12.93 20.26 -4.18
CA THR A 98 13.87 20.94 -3.27
C THR A 98 13.76 20.43 -1.84
N ALA A 99 14.77 20.74 -1.02
CA ALA A 99 14.74 20.48 0.42
C ALA A 99 13.62 21.24 1.11
N ASP A 100 13.32 22.46 0.64
CA ASP A 100 12.28 23.32 1.22
C ASP A 100 10.91 22.68 1.10
N THR A 101 10.60 22.06 -0.04
CA THR A 101 9.36 21.29 -0.24
C THR A 101 9.23 20.14 0.77
N MET A 102 10.34 19.43 1.05
CA MET A 102 10.32 18.37 2.05
C MET A 102 10.12 18.92 3.46
N THR A 103 10.72 20.06 3.77
CA THR A 103 10.63 20.74 5.07
C THR A 103 9.24 21.29 5.32
N GLU A 104 8.63 21.90 4.32
CA GLU A 104 7.29 22.49 4.39
C GLU A 104 6.22 21.42 4.61
N LEU A 105 6.29 20.31 3.87
CA LEU A 105 5.29 19.26 3.94
C LEU A 105 5.51 18.30 5.11
N TYR A 106 6.76 18.01 5.47
CA TYR A 106 7.13 17.05 6.50
C TYR A 106 8.20 17.60 7.47
N PRO A 107 7.92 18.71 8.19
CA PRO A 107 8.91 19.31 9.11
C PRO A 107 9.36 18.37 10.23
N GLU A 108 8.53 17.36 10.55
CA GLU A 108 8.84 16.37 11.57
C GLU A 108 10.08 15.51 11.26
N ILE A 109 10.58 15.49 10.01
CA ILE A 109 11.82 14.77 9.68
C ILE A 109 13.02 15.27 10.47
N TYR A 110 13.05 16.56 10.84
CA TYR A 110 14.11 17.17 11.63
C TYR A 110 14.04 16.82 13.13
N SER A 111 12.93 16.24 13.58
CA SER A 111 12.81 15.71 14.95
C SER A 111 13.40 14.31 15.11
N CYS A 112 14.03 13.76 14.07
CA CYS A 112 14.65 12.44 14.12
C CYS A 112 15.79 12.38 15.14
N ILE A 113 15.65 11.48 16.13
CA ILE A 113 16.67 11.26 17.19
C ILE A 113 17.68 10.16 16.84
N GLY A 114 17.66 9.60 15.65
CA GLY A 114 18.61 8.58 15.20
C GLY A 114 18.46 7.20 15.86
N CYS A 115 17.30 6.87 16.46
CA CYS A 115 17.11 5.62 17.22
C CYS A 115 17.09 4.34 16.36
N ASN A 116 17.01 4.44 15.04
CA ASN A 116 17.03 3.36 14.07
C ASN A 116 15.87 2.32 14.17
N SER A 117 14.85 2.59 14.98
CA SER A 117 13.69 1.68 15.14
C SER A 117 12.93 1.48 13.83
N CYS A 118 12.90 2.50 12.97
CA CYS A 118 12.26 2.46 11.65
C CYS A 118 12.94 1.49 10.68
N THR A 119 14.28 1.50 10.60
CA THR A 119 15.08 0.58 9.77
C THR A 119 14.98 -0.84 10.27
N LYS A 120 15.17 -1.05 11.60
CA LYS A 120 15.09 -2.38 12.22
C LYS A 120 13.72 -3.04 12.10
N GLY A 121 12.66 -2.25 11.93
CA GLY A 121 11.29 -2.73 11.80
C GLY A 121 10.80 -2.84 10.36
N CYS A 122 11.63 -2.53 9.36
CA CYS A 122 11.20 -2.55 7.98
C CYS A 122 11.13 -3.99 7.44
N PRO A 123 9.96 -4.45 6.93
CA PRO A 123 9.82 -5.81 6.38
C PRO A 123 10.49 -5.98 5.01
N GLN A 124 10.91 -4.87 4.38
CA GLN A 124 11.62 -4.83 3.11
C GLN A 124 13.13 -4.58 3.28
N ASP A 125 13.65 -4.65 4.50
CA ASP A 125 15.05 -4.39 4.84
C ASP A 125 15.60 -3.04 4.35
N LEU A 126 14.71 -2.05 4.13
CA LEU A 126 15.12 -0.72 3.70
C LEU A 126 15.82 0.02 4.83
N ASN A 127 16.87 0.77 4.49
CA ASN A 127 17.49 1.67 5.43
C ASN A 127 16.67 2.97 5.57
N VAL A 128 15.57 2.84 6.33
CA VAL A 128 14.58 3.92 6.50
C VAL A 128 15.19 5.17 7.10
N MET A 129 16.07 5.02 8.10
CA MET A 129 16.74 6.16 8.72
C MET A 129 17.65 6.90 7.73
N ARG A 130 18.33 6.16 6.83
CA ARG A 130 19.19 6.74 5.80
C ARG A 130 18.38 7.59 4.82
N TYR A 131 17.26 7.10 4.30
CA TYR A 131 16.50 7.90 3.36
C TYR A 131 15.84 9.13 3.99
N ILE A 132 15.51 9.10 5.28
CA ILE A 132 15.11 10.31 6.02
C ILE A 132 16.27 11.31 6.07
N GLY A 133 17.51 10.85 6.35
CA GLY A 133 18.69 11.70 6.28
C GLY A 133 18.94 12.31 4.90
N TYR A 134 18.64 11.59 3.83
CA TYR A 134 18.68 12.14 2.47
C TYR A 134 17.58 13.21 2.26
N ALA A 135 16.37 12.94 2.73
CA ALA A 135 15.27 13.91 2.65
C ALA A 135 15.59 15.23 3.40
N GLN A 136 16.18 15.14 4.60
CA GLN A 136 16.62 16.31 5.37
C GLN A 136 17.64 17.17 4.64
N ARG A 137 18.50 16.58 3.81
CA ARG A 137 19.52 17.28 3.03
C ARG A 137 19.06 17.68 1.63
N GLY A 138 17.83 17.36 1.25
CA GLY A 138 17.32 17.62 -0.11
C GLY A 138 17.91 16.70 -1.19
N GLU A 139 18.56 15.59 -0.81
CA GLU A 139 19.11 14.59 -1.72
C GLU A 139 17.99 13.68 -2.24
N LEU A 140 17.05 14.23 -3.01
CA LEU A 140 15.78 13.57 -3.36
C LEU A 140 15.98 12.29 -4.19
N GLU A 141 16.91 12.28 -5.13
CA GLU A 141 17.21 11.08 -5.93
C GLU A 141 17.68 9.93 -5.05
N LYS A 142 18.59 10.20 -4.11
CA LYS A 142 19.06 9.17 -3.17
C LYS A 142 17.95 8.71 -2.24
N CYS A 143 17.10 9.64 -1.79
CA CYS A 143 15.93 9.32 -0.98
C CYS A 143 14.95 8.44 -1.76
N ALA A 144 14.68 8.77 -3.01
CA ALA A 144 13.81 8.02 -3.90
C ALA A 144 14.35 6.61 -4.16
N HIS A 145 15.63 6.49 -4.48
CA HIS A 145 16.29 5.21 -4.71
C HIS A 145 16.26 4.31 -3.48
N GLU A 146 16.69 4.81 -2.32
CA GLU A 146 16.74 4.03 -1.07
C GLU A 146 15.34 3.61 -0.58
N SER A 147 14.29 4.37 -0.91
CA SER A 147 12.92 4.08 -0.53
C SER A 147 12.10 3.36 -1.61
N PHE A 148 12.72 2.97 -2.75
CA PHE A 148 11.98 2.50 -3.92
C PHE A 148 11.10 1.29 -3.63
N ASP A 149 11.61 0.28 -2.97
CA ASP A 149 10.90 -0.97 -2.67
C ASP A 149 9.94 -0.87 -1.46
N CYS A 150 9.62 0.36 -1.03
CA CYS A 150 8.74 0.57 0.11
C CYS A 150 7.28 0.18 -0.22
N VAL A 151 6.77 -0.86 0.44
CA VAL A 151 5.38 -1.33 0.35
C VAL A 151 4.39 -0.50 1.16
N MET A 152 4.81 0.62 1.73
CA MET A 152 3.99 1.58 2.49
C MET A 152 3.20 0.97 3.65
N CYS A 153 3.74 -0.04 4.31
CA CYS A 153 3.08 -0.75 5.41
C CYS A 153 2.84 0.10 6.68
N GLY A 154 3.59 1.20 6.87
CA GLY A 154 3.44 2.12 7.99
C GLY A 154 4.13 1.71 9.29
N ILE A 155 4.78 0.55 9.38
CA ILE A 155 5.44 0.06 10.61
C ILE A 155 6.52 1.03 11.11
N CYS A 156 7.30 1.60 10.21
CA CYS A 156 8.32 2.59 10.55
C CYS A 156 7.73 3.82 11.27
N ALA A 157 6.58 4.31 10.79
CA ALA A 157 5.90 5.44 11.41
C ALA A 157 5.29 5.07 12.77
N SER A 158 4.69 3.88 12.90
CA SER A 158 4.08 3.42 14.16
C SER A 158 5.09 3.24 15.29
N ARG A 159 6.37 3.03 14.96
CA ARG A 159 7.47 2.85 15.94
C ARG A 159 8.29 4.11 16.16
N CYS A 160 7.97 5.21 15.48
CA CYS A 160 8.75 6.43 15.56
C CYS A 160 8.34 7.31 16.74
N PRO A 161 9.24 7.58 17.72
CA PRO A 161 8.93 8.47 18.83
C PRO A 161 8.75 9.93 18.40
N ALA A 162 9.30 10.31 17.24
CA ALA A 162 9.17 11.65 16.65
C ALA A 162 8.00 11.78 15.68
N ASN A 163 7.10 10.79 15.60
CA ASN A 163 5.92 10.77 14.74
C ASN A 163 6.18 11.01 13.24
N ILE A 164 7.39 10.67 12.76
CA ILE A 164 7.75 10.83 11.35
C ILE A 164 6.97 9.82 10.50
N THR A 165 6.34 10.29 9.44
CA THR A 165 5.64 9.46 8.45
C THR A 165 6.57 9.03 7.33
N HIS A 166 7.62 8.28 7.67
CA HIS A 166 8.74 7.92 6.78
C HIS A 166 8.29 7.46 5.39
N TYR A 167 7.31 6.56 5.31
CA TYR A 167 6.81 6.03 4.05
C TYR A 167 6.17 7.09 3.14
N GLN A 168 5.58 8.15 3.71
CA GLN A 168 5.04 9.27 2.96
C GLN A 168 6.15 10.20 2.46
N VAL A 169 7.18 10.41 3.29
CA VAL A 169 8.39 11.16 2.90
C VAL A 169 9.06 10.48 1.71
N GLY A 170 9.29 9.16 1.78
CA GLY A 170 9.84 8.40 0.68
C GLY A 170 8.96 8.44 -0.58
N LEU A 171 7.63 8.38 -0.42
CA LEU A 171 6.70 8.51 -1.55
C LEU A 171 6.78 9.88 -2.23
N LEU A 172 6.85 10.96 -1.44
CA LEU A 172 7.01 12.31 -1.99
C LEU A 172 8.33 12.44 -2.74
N ALA A 173 9.44 11.98 -2.18
CA ALA A 173 10.75 11.98 -2.84
C ALA A 173 10.70 11.24 -4.19
N ARG A 174 10.11 10.03 -4.24
CA ARG A 174 9.95 9.27 -5.48
C ARG A 174 9.12 10.01 -6.53
N ARG A 175 8.03 10.67 -6.10
CA ARG A 175 7.17 11.44 -7.00
C ARG A 175 7.88 12.66 -7.58
N LEU A 176 8.59 13.41 -6.73
CA LEU A 176 9.35 14.58 -7.15
C LEU A 176 10.50 14.18 -8.09
N THR A 177 11.23 13.13 -7.75
CA THR A 177 12.29 12.58 -8.60
C THR A 177 11.74 12.13 -9.95
N GLY A 178 10.67 11.34 -9.95
CA GLY A 178 10.09 10.80 -11.19
C GLY A 178 9.51 11.88 -12.11
N LYS A 179 8.96 12.96 -11.54
CA LYS A 179 8.35 14.04 -12.33
C LYS A 179 9.36 15.07 -12.86
N TYR A 180 10.37 15.42 -12.05
CA TYR A 180 11.21 16.59 -12.33
C TYR A 180 12.69 16.30 -12.56
N ILE A 181 13.20 15.15 -12.09
CA ILE A 181 14.63 14.88 -12.08
C ILE A 181 14.97 13.70 -12.99
N ALA A 182 14.20 12.61 -12.93
CA ALA A 182 14.47 11.43 -13.74
C ALA A 182 14.31 11.72 -15.23
N ALA A 183 15.25 11.21 -16.03
CA ALA A 183 15.16 11.31 -17.47
C ALA A 183 13.91 10.53 -17.97
N GLU A 184 13.20 11.11 -18.92
CA GLU A 184 12.14 10.41 -19.62
C GLU A 184 12.71 9.27 -20.45
N THR A 185 12.13 8.08 -20.34
CA THR A 185 12.54 6.91 -21.10
C THR A 185 12.01 6.99 -22.53
N GLU A 186 12.90 6.92 -23.53
CA GLU A 186 12.53 6.92 -24.96
C GLU A 186 11.54 5.80 -25.26
N HIS A 187 11.80 4.60 -24.75
CA HIS A 187 10.91 3.44 -24.91
C HIS A 187 9.48 3.71 -24.42
N LEU A 188 9.30 4.46 -23.31
CA LEU A 188 7.97 4.81 -22.82
C LEU A 188 7.27 5.79 -23.77
N LYS A 189 8.01 6.78 -24.31
CA LYS A 189 7.50 7.74 -25.30
C LYS A 189 7.03 7.01 -26.54
N GLU A 190 7.84 6.09 -27.07
CA GLU A 190 7.49 5.27 -28.24
C GLU A 190 6.20 4.46 -27.97
N LYS A 191 6.09 3.82 -26.81
CA LYS A 191 4.89 3.04 -26.45
C LYS A 191 3.64 3.90 -26.30
N VAL A 192 3.77 5.08 -25.71
CA VAL A 192 2.65 6.04 -25.60
C VAL A 192 2.23 6.50 -26.99
N GLN A 193 3.18 6.79 -27.88
CA GLN A 193 2.89 7.18 -29.25
C GLN A 193 2.20 6.06 -30.03
N GLU A 194 2.67 4.81 -29.94
CA GLU A 194 2.05 3.64 -30.56
C GLU A 194 0.58 3.48 -30.11
N ILE A 195 0.28 3.73 -28.83
CA ILE A 195 -1.08 3.68 -28.29
C ILE A 195 -1.92 4.84 -28.85
N GLN A 196 -1.37 6.05 -28.88
CA GLN A 196 -2.08 7.22 -29.41
C GLN A 196 -2.38 7.12 -30.91
N GLU A 197 -1.49 6.48 -31.66
CA GLU A 197 -1.66 6.19 -33.09
C GLU A 197 -2.61 5.01 -33.37
N GLY A 198 -3.15 4.36 -32.32
CA GLY A 198 -4.09 3.24 -32.47
C GLY A 198 -3.45 1.95 -32.96
N LYS A 199 -2.14 1.77 -32.85
CA LYS A 199 -1.41 0.58 -33.34
C LYS A 199 -1.99 -0.74 -32.82
N HIS A 200 -2.59 -0.72 -31.63
CA HIS A 200 -3.13 -1.91 -30.97
C HIS A 200 -4.66 -2.04 -31.08
N ASP A 201 -5.35 -1.05 -31.66
CA ASP A 201 -6.80 -0.98 -31.63
C ASP A 201 -7.45 -2.16 -32.36
N SER A 202 -6.95 -2.53 -33.55
CA SER A 202 -7.47 -3.67 -34.32
C SER A 202 -7.34 -5.00 -33.56
N SER A 203 -6.21 -5.20 -32.85
CA SER A 203 -5.99 -6.40 -32.05
C SER A 203 -6.89 -6.43 -30.80
N LEU A 204 -7.13 -5.28 -30.18
CA LEU A 204 -8.04 -5.15 -29.05
C LEU A 204 -9.49 -5.40 -29.47
N GLU A 205 -9.93 -4.83 -30.59
CA GLU A 205 -11.27 -5.07 -31.15
C GLU A 205 -11.48 -6.54 -31.49
N GLU A 206 -10.48 -7.20 -32.09
CA GLU A 206 -10.53 -8.64 -32.35
C GLU A 206 -10.72 -9.45 -31.08
N LEU A 207 -9.96 -9.14 -30.02
CA LEU A 207 -10.08 -9.82 -28.72
C LEU A 207 -11.42 -9.54 -28.05
N MET A 208 -11.93 -8.31 -28.11
CA MET A 208 -13.21 -7.92 -27.51
C MET A 208 -14.40 -8.61 -28.18
N ASN A 209 -14.29 -8.96 -29.46
CA ASN A 209 -15.33 -9.64 -30.23
C ASN A 209 -15.32 -11.18 -30.07
N LYS A 210 -14.29 -11.75 -29.40
CA LYS A 210 -14.20 -13.20 -29.16
C LYS A 210 -15.05 -13.63 -27.96
N ASN A 211 -15.60 -14.83 -28.06
CA ASN A 211 -16.33 -15.42 -26.96
C ASN A 211 -15.36 -15.98 -25.87
N THR A 212 -15.90 -16.27 -24.69
CA THR A 212 -15.11 -16.73 -23.52
C THR A 212 -14.30 -18.01 -23.80
N ASN A 213 -14.80 -18.92 -24.65
CA ASN A 213 -14.10 -20.17 -24.94
C ASN A 213 -12.89 -19.94 -25.86
N GLU A 214 -13.06 -19.11 -26.88
CA GLU A 214 -11.96 -18.68 -27.77
C GLU A 214 -10.87 -17.92 -27.01
N LEU A 215 -11.25 -17.03 -26.07
CA LEU A 215 -10.29 -16.33 -25.22
C LEU A 215 -9.51 -17.29 -24.32
N LYS A 216 -10.17 -18.32 -23.76
CA LYS A 216 -9.50 -19.36 -22.96
C LYS A 216 -8.52 -20.17 -23.80
N GLU A 217 -8.86 -20.50 -25.03
CA GLU A 217 -7.98 -21.23 -25.94
C GLU A 217 -6.74 -20.41 -26.27
N LEU A 218 -6.91 -19.13 -26.66
CA LEU A 218 -5.80 -18.21 -26.89
C LEU A 218 -4.92 -18.03 -25.67
N TYR A 219 -5.51 -17.93 -24.47
CA TYR A 219 -4.76 -17.82 -23.23
C TYR A 219 -3.91 -19.06 -22.96
N ASN A 220 -4.42 -20.26 -23.22
CA ASN A 220 -3.73 -21.51 -22.99
C ASN A 220 -2.64 -21.83 -24.03
N THR A 221 -2.76 -21.26 -25.24
CA THR A 221 -1.81 -21.46 -26.34
C THR A 221 -0.72 -20.39 -26.41
N ARG A 222 -0.77 -19.36 -25.53
CA ARG A 222 0.26 -18.32 -25.50
C ARG A 222 1.63 -18.88 -25.14
N ASP A 223 2.68 -18.31 -25.72
CA ASP A 223 4.05 -18.55 -25.30
C ASP A 223 4.24 -17.97 -23.89
N ILE A 224 4.50 -18.85 -22.93
CA ILE A 224 4.84 -18.44 -21.55
C ILE A 224 6.33 -18.64 -21.41
N GLU A 225 7.05 -17.60 -21.14
CA GLU A 225 8.46 -17.70 -20.77
C GLU A 225 8.61 -18.66 -19.58
N LYS A 226 9.50 -19.66 -19.72
CA LYS A 226 9.75 -20.68 -18.71
C LYS A 226 10.80 -20.20 -17.71
#